data_d4a7855a65cc0d34592f4e8561a2ffe7
#
_entry.id   d4a7855a65cc0d34592f4e8561a2ffe7
#
_cell.length_a   1.000
_cell.length_b   1.000
_cell.length_c   1.000
_cell.angle_alpha   90.00
_cell.angle_beta   90.00
_cell.angle_gamma   90.00
#
_symmetry.space_group_name_H-M   'P 1'
#
loop_
_entity.id
_entity.type
_entity.pdbx_description
1 polymer ?
#
loop_
_entity_poly.entity_id
_entity_poly.type
_entity_poly.pdbx_seq_one_letter_code
_entity_poly.pdbx_strand_id
1 'polypeptide(L)'
;MPATQSFEVVVVGGGLGGMTAALSLRQRGLRVTVLEQAPRFGEIGAGIQTAPNASRILLGLGLRKQLEAIHTEPQDQVRRRWKDGSIVGLTRLGDFCTQHYNAPYWHYHRADLHGVLTDACIDPAGPGPVVELRTASRVVRLDRADPRRPAAVTEDGRRFEADVVVGADGIRSRVRDLMELPDTLLFSGEMAFRALIPGELIAADPATRFLMDRFQSTIWYGPDRHLVHYVIRGGEYLNVVGCVPCTGEAAGNWIVPATAQDLVNAYQGWDDRVAAMLSKAKDDVMAFALFHRRRDPVWMDGRVALMGDACHAMLPYQAQGASQAMEDAAVLAEELGRVSADGVEAALRRYVERRAKHAGMVQDASLRNKTFYHLPDGPEQEARDDLLRRGFDGESDVSYHWLWSGTPLNDPDLVAYAYSFAR
;
A
#
# COMPACT_ATOMS: atom_id res chain seq x y z
N MET A 1 -25.27 12.82 -22.02
CA MET A 1 -25.73 11.90 -20.99
C MET A 1 -26.63 12.70 -20.04
N PRO A 2 -27.77 12.18 -19.55
CA PRO A 2 -28.54 12.89 -18.55
C PRO A 2 -27.66 13.15 -17.35
N ALA A 3 -27.76 14.36 -16.77
CA ALA A 3 -27.04 14.71 -15.54
C ALA A 3 -27.45 13.70 -14.45
N THR A 4 -26.55 12.80 -14.10
CA THR A 4 -26.72 11.94 -12.92
C THR A 4 -26.87 12.86 -11.73
N GLN A 5 -27.96 12.70 -10.98
CA GLN A 5 -28.16 13.48 -9.75
C GLN A 5 -26.93 13.26 -8.85
N SER A 6 -26.23 14.36 -8.55
CA SER A 6 -25.11 14.35 -7.62
C SER A 6 -25.62 13.92 -6.25
N PHE A 7 -25.11 12.81 -5.72
CA PHE A 7 -25.37 12.34 -4.36
C PHE A 7 -24.13 12.53 -3.46
N GLU A 8 -24.27 12.24 -2.19
CA GLU A 8 -23.29 12.55 -1.15
C GLU A 8 -22.59 11.27 -0.68
N VAL A 9 -21.26 11.36 -0.50
CA VAL A 9 -20.44 10.28 0.00
C VAL A 9 -19.63 10.77 1.19
N VAL A 10 -19.71 10.05 2.31
CA VAL A 10 -18.79 10.24 3.45
C VAL A 10 -17.72 9.16 3.38
N VAL A 11 -16.45 9.59 3.36
CA VAL A 11 -15.28 8.71 3.44
C VAL A 11 -14.69 8.85 4.84
N VAL A 12 -14.63 7.75 5.58
CA VAL A 12 -14.07 7.70 6.93
C VAL A 12 -12.63 7.21 6.83
N GLY A 13 -11.68 8.08 7.15
CA GLY A 13 -10.24 7.86 7.02
C GLY A 13 -9.62 8.66 5.88
N GLY A 14 -8.67 9.53 6.21
CA GLY A 14 -7.97 10.43 5.29
C GLY A 14 -6.59 9.94 4.87
N GLY A 15 -6.31 8.62 4.95
CA GLY A 15 -5.07 8.03 4.43
C GLY A 15 -5.03 7.98 2.90
N LEU A 16 -3.95 7.45 2.31
CA LEU A 16 -3.75 7.41 0.85
C LEU A 16 -4.94 6.80 0.09
N GLY A 17 -5.52 5.70 0.60
CA GLY A 17 -6.70 5.08 -0.02
C GLY A 17 -7.93 5.98 0.02
N GLY A 18 -8.22 6.56 1.20
CA GLY A 18 -9.38 7.45 1.39
C GLY A 18 -9.28 8.74 0.57
N MET A 19 -8.08 9.34 0.49
CA MET A 19 -7.84 10.53 -0.34
C MET A 19 -7.94 10.21 -1.83
N THR A 20 -7.43 9.03 -2.26
CA THR A 20 -7.60 8.57 -3.66
C THR A 20 -9.08 8.35 -3.98
N ALA A 21 -9.84 7.76 -3.05
CA ALA A 21 -11.29 7.57 -3.23
C ALA A 21 -12.02 8.91 -3.31
N ALA A 22 -11.72 9.84 -2.42
CA ALA A 22 -12.33 11.16 -2.41
C ALA A 22 -12.08 11.92 -3.73
N LEU A 23 -10.84 11.91 -4.22
CA LEU A 23 -10.50 12.53 -5.49
C LEU A 23 -11.19 11.84 -6.68
N SER A 24 -11.19 10.51 -6.69
CA SER A 24 -11.83 9.72 -7.74
C SER A 24 -13.34 9.96 -7.82
N LEU A 25 -14.01 10.00 -6.66
CA LEU A 25 -15.45 10.27 -6.55
C LEU A 25 -15.79 11.71 -6.94
N ARG A 26 -14.97 12.67 -6.49
CA ARG A 26 -15.06 14.08 -6.89
C ARG A 26 -15.06 14.23 -8.41
N GLN A 27 -14.12 13.58 -9.10
CA GLN A 27 -14.02 13.63 -10.56
C GLN A 27 -15.22 12.99 -11.29
N ARG A 28 -16.02 12.19 -10.60
CA ARG A 28 -17.33 11.68 -11.08
C ARG A 28 -18.49 12.62 -10.77
N GLY A 29 -18.22 13.80 -10.22
CA GLY A 29 -19.24 14.81 -9.90
C GLY A 29 -19.97 14.58 -8.57
N LEU A 30 -19.49 13.67 -7.72
CA LEU A 30 -20.10 13.40 -6.42
C LEU A 30 -19.60 14.38 -5.36
N ARG A 31 -20.47 14.73 -4.40
CA ARG A 31 -20.07 15.52 -3.22
C ARG A 31 -19.47 14.60 -2.18
N VAL A 32 -18.26 14.92 -1.76
CA VAL A 32 -17.49 14.05 -0.85
C VAL A 32 -17.07 14.82 0.39
N THR A 33 -17.32 14.22 1.57
CA THR A 33 -16.78 14.66 2.86
C THR A 33 -15.83 13.57 3.39
N VAL A 34 -14.58 13.94 3.70
CA VAL A 34 -13.59 13.05 4.33
C VAL A 34 -13.52 13.36 5.82
N LEU A 35 -13.68 12.33 6.66
CA LEU A 35 -13.56 12.40 8.11
C LEU A 35 -12.24 11.75 8.54
N GLU A 36 -11.30 12.54 9.06
CA GLU A 36 -10.00 12.07 9.57
C GLU A 36 -9.93 12.25 11.09
N GLN A 37 -9.55 11.20 11.82
CA GLN A 37 -9.45 11.24 13.28
C GLN A 37 -8.28 12.09 13.80
N ALA A 38 -7.19 12.17 13.05
CA ALA A 38 -6.04 12.98 13.40
C ALA A 38 -6.40 14.48 13.38
N PRO A 39 -5.75 15.30 14.23
CA PRO A 39 -6.03 16.75 14.29
C PRO A 39 -5.53 17.50 13.05
N ARG A 40 -4.71 16.88 12.23
CA ARG A 40 -4.20 17.41 10.95
C ARG A 40 -3.95 16.26 9.98
N PHE A 41 -4.06 16.54 8.69
CA PHE A 41 -3.58 15.62 7.68
C PHE A 41 -2.06 15.51 7.74
N GLY A 42 -1.53 14.33 7.64
CA GLY A 42 -0.10 14.05 7.65
C GLY A 42 0.13 12.56 7.80
N GLU A 43 1.27 12.13 7.36
CA GLU A 43 1.69 10.74 7.40
C GLU A 43 3.04 10.63 8.11
N ILE A 44 3.27 9.51 8.78
CA ILE A 44 4.57 9.21 9.35
C ILE A 44 5.58 9.10 8.21
N GLY A 45 6.72 9.80 8.35
CA GLY A 45 7.79 9.81 7.37
C GLY A 45 8.29 8.39 7.07
N ALA A 46 7.99 7.90 5.87
CA ALA A 46 8.44 6.60 5.38
C ALA A 46 8.41 6.62 3.85
N GLY A 47 9.17 5.73 3.24
CA GLY A 47 9.05 5.50 1.81
C GLY A 47 7.78 4.72 1.47
N ILE A 48 7.27 4.95 0.28
CA ILE A 48 6.22 4.17 -0.36
C ILE A 48 6.56 3.92 -1.82
N GLN A 49 6.13 2.79 -2.33
CA GLN A 49 6.31 2.38 -3.72
C GLN A 49 4.93 2.32 -4.39
N THR A 50 4.83 2.87 -5.59
CA THR A 50 3.66 2.70 -6.45
C THR A 50 4.07 1.93 -7.69
N ALA A 51 3.58 0.70 -7.78
CA ALA A 51 3.75 -0.13 -8.96
C ALA A 51 2.83 0.34 -10.11
N PRO A 52 3.02 -0.14 -11.34
CA PRO A 52 2.26 0.32 -12.51
C PRO A 52 0.73 0.32 -12.35
N ASN A 53 0.17 -0.62 -11.62
CA ASN A 53 -1.27 -0.67 -11.32
C ASN A 53 -1.75 0.57 -10.55
N ALA A 54 -1.03 1.00 -9.51
CA ALA A 54 -1.35 2.20 -8.74
C ALA A 54 -0.98 3.49 -9.50
N SER A 55 0.22 3.52 -10.10
CA SER A 55 0.68 4.70 -10.85
C SER A 55 -0.27 5.06 -11.98
N ARG A 56 -0.83 4.07 -12.69
CA ARG A 56 -1.85 4.28 -13.73
C ARG A 56 -3.08 5.01 -13.20
N ILE A 57 -3.53 4.67 -12.01
CA ILE A 57 -4.69 5.32 -11.36
C ILE A 57 -4.35 6.78 -11.03
N LEU A 58 -3.22 7.00 -10.37
CA LEU A 58 -2.77 8.34 -10.00
C LEU A 58 -2.57 9.25 -11.23
N LEU A 59 -1.98 8.71 -12.30
CA LEU A 59 -1.84 9.43 -13.57
C LEU A 59 -3.19 9.69 -14.25
N GLY A 60 -4.11 8.71 -14.18
CA GLY A 60 -5.48 8.85 -14.67
C GLY A 60 -6.29 9.92 -13.93
N LEU A 61 -5.95 10.21 -12.68
CA LEU A 61 -6.51 11.32 -11.90
C LEU A 61 -5.91 12.70 -12.27
N GLY A 62 -5.01 12.76 -13.27
CA GLY A 62 -4.43 14.02 -13.75
C GLY A 62 -3.25 14.54 -12.93
N LEU A 63 -2.68 13.73 -12.05
CA LEU A 63 -1.64 14.15 -11.09
C LEU A 63 -0.21 14.08 -11.65
N ARG A 64 -0.02 13.80 -12.95
CA ARG A 64 1.30 13.59 -13.57
C ARG A 64 2.34 14.62 -13.15
N LYS A 65 2.05 15.90 -13.36
CA LYS A 65 2.99 17.00 -13.09
C LYS A 65 3.43 17.07 -11.64
N GLN A 66 2.47 16.91 -10.71
CA GLN A 66 2.73 16.95 -9.27
C GLN A 66 3.55 15.74 -8.82
N LEU A 67 3.24 14.56 -9.37
CA LEU A 67 3.94 13.31 -9.05
C LEU A 67 5.37 13.30 -9.61
N GLU A 68 5.58 13.81 -10.82
CA GLU A 68 6.91 13.96 -11.42
C GLU A 68 7.82 14.93 -10.63
N ALA A 69 7.25 15.86 -9.87
CA ALA A 69 8.01 16.77 -9.02
C ALA A 69 8.53 16.12 -7.72
N ILE A 70 7.96 14.99 -7.29
CA ILE A 70 8.27 14.38 -5.98
C ILE A 70 8.71 12.92 -6.06
N HIS A 71 8.74 12.31 -7.25
CA HIS A 71 9.08 10.90 -7.43
C HIS A 71 10.58 10.65 -7.39
N THR A 72 10.91 9.40 -7.17
CA THR A 72 12.23 8.82 -7.46
C THR A 72 12.01 7.58 -8.30
N GLU A 73 12.66 7.47 -9.44
CA GLU A 73 12.48 6.35 -10.36
C GLU A 73 13.58 5.31 -10.19
N PRO A 74 13.26 4.12 -9.65
CA PRO A 74 14.22 3.02 -9.61
C PRO A 74 14.37 2.39 -10.99
N GLN A 75 15.60 2.00 -11.32
CA GLN A 75 15.89 1.34 -12.59
C GLN A 75 15.62 -0.16 -12.53
N ASP A 76 15.82 -0.76 -11.35
CA ASP A 76 15.64 -2.19 -11.12
C ASP A 76 15.12 -2.48 -9.72
N GLN A 77 14.51 -3.65 -9.55
CA GLN A 77 14.37 -4.30 -8.26
C GLN A 77 15.38 -5.46 -8.19
N VAL A 78 16.29 -5.41 -7.21
CA VAL A 78 17.38 -6.38 -7.03
C VAL A 78 17.10 -7.24 -5.81
N ARG A 79 17.28 -8.56 -5.96
CA ARG A 79 17.18 -9.53 -4.86
C ARG A 79 18.57 -10.04 -4.53
N ARG A 80 18.95 -9.94 -3.26
CA ARG A 80 20.29 -10.31 -2.77
C ARG A 80 20.21 -11.34 -1.65
N ARG A 81 21.25 -12.14 -1.56
CA ARG A 81 21.44 -13.01 -0.40
C ARG A 81 21.98 -12.24 0.79
N TRP A 82 21.51 -12.57 1.96
CA TRP A 82 21.92 -11.97 3.22
C TRP A 82 23.41 -12.11 3.54
N LYS A 83 24.01 -13.26 3.18
CA LYS A 83 25.32 -13.69 3.64
C LYS A 83 26.48 -13.05 2.90
N ASP A 84 26.34 -12.83 1.61
CA ASP A 84 27.43 -12.42 0.71
C ASP A 84 26.99 -11.34 -0.30
N GLY A 85 25.72 -10.92 -0.23
CA GLY A 85 25.14 -9.94 -1.12
C GLY A 85 25.12 -10.33 -2.59
N SER A 86 25.29 -11.61 -2.91
CA SER A 86 25.17 -12.09 -4.29
C SER A 86 23.77 -11.81 -4.82
N ILE A 87 23.70 -11.38 -6.09
CA ILE A 87 22.42 -11.10 -6.75
C ILE A 87 21.81 -12.43 -7.19
N VAL A 88 20.60 -12.71 -6.70
CA VAL A 88 19.84 -13.91 -7.04
C VAL A 88 18.64 -13.62 -7.93
N GLY A 89 18.26 -12.36 -8.12
CA GLY A 89 17.17 -11.98 -9.00
C GLY A 89 17.21 -10.50 -9.32
N LEU A 90 16.70 -10.16 -10.51
CA LEU A 90 16.56 -8.79 -10.98
C LEU A 90 15.24 -8.65 -11.73
N THR A 91 14.49 -7.59 -11.45
CA THR A 91 13.31 -7.16 -12.19
C THR A 91 13.60 -5.79 -12.76
N ARG A 92 13.48 -5.62 -14.05
CA ARG A 92 13.61 -4.30 -14.69
C ARG A 92 12.43 -3.42 -14.31
N LEU A 93 12.72 -2.18 -13.94
CA LEU A 93 11.74 -1.14 -13.64
C LEU A 93 11.89 0.01 -14.65
N GLY A 94 12.01 1.25 -14.22
CA GLY A 94 12.24 2.41 -15.07
C GLY A 94 11.40 2.42 -16.35
N ASP A 95 12.05 2.66 -17.47
CA ASP A 95 11.41 2.67 -18.80
C ASP A 95 10.69 1.36 -19.15
N PHE A 96 11.18 0.22 -18.65
CA PHE A 96 10.55 -1.07 -18.89
C PHE A 96 9.10 -1.08 -18.40
N CYS A 97 8.83 -0.60 -17.19
CA CYS A 97 7.47 -0.54 -16.67
C CYS A 97 6.57 0.35 -17.53
N THR A 98 7.07 1.52 -17.93
CA THR A 98 6.31 2.44 -18.78
C THR A 98 5.99 1.83 -20.15
N GLN A 99 6.95 1.14 -20.77
CA GLN A 99 6.76 0.51 -22.07
C GLN A 99 5.82 -0.70 -22.05
N HIS A 100 5.91 -1.55 -21.01
CA HIS A 100 5.17 -2.82 -20.96
C HIS A 100 3.84 -2.71 -20.22
N TYR A 101 3.73 -1.82 -19.25
CA TYR A 101 2.53 -1.66 -18.42
C TYR A 101 1.81 -0.32 -18.62
N ASN A 102 2.33 0.53 -19.52
CA ASN A 102 1.81 1.86 -19.80
C ASN A 102 1.69 2.75 -18.54
N ALA A 103 2.54 2.49 -17.55
CA ALA A 103 2.64 3.25 -16.31
C ALA A 103 4.00 2.99 -15.63
N PRO A 104 4.59 3.99 -14.97
CA PRO A 104 5.87 3.85 -14.29
C PRO A 104 5.77 3.11 -12.97
N TYR A 105 6.93 2.65 -12.47
CA TYR A 105 7.14 2.22 -11.10
C TYR A 105 7.91 3.33 -10.37
N TRP A 106 7.30 3.98 -9.36
CA TRP A 106 7.89 5.13 -8.69
C TRP A 106 7.95 4.95 -7.18
N HIS A 107 8.99 5.54 -6.57
CA HIS A 107 9.13 5.68 -5.13
C HIS A 107 8.78 7.09 -4.71
N TYR A 108 8.18 7.23 -3.54
CA TYR A 108 7.87 8.52 -2.93
C TYR A 108 8.19 8.53 -1.45
N HIS A 109 8.34 9.70 -0.92
CA HIS A 109 8.08 9.92 0.50
C HIS A 109 6.57 9.94 0.71
N ARG A 110 6.06 9.15 1.65
CA ARG A 110 4.62 8.92 1.84
C ARG A 110 3.84 10.20 2.11
N ALA A 111 4.42 11.12 2.91
CA ALA A 111 3.79 12.41 3.19
C ALA A 111 3.67 13.30 1.95
N ASP A 112 4.65 13.25 1.03
CA ASP A 112 4.61 14.05 -0.20
C ASP A 112 3.50 13.56 -1.13
N LEU A 113 3.38 12.23 -1.32
CA LEU A 113 2.29 11.64 -2.09
C LEU A 113 0.92 11.97 -1.47
N HIS A 114 0.81 11.90 -0.14
CA HIS A 114 -0.40 12.27 0.58
C HIS A 114 -0.75 13.74 0.37
N GLY A 115 0.26 14.64 0.44
CA GLY A 115 0.09 16.07 0.16
C GLY A 115 -0.47 16.33 -1.23
N VAL A 116 0.09 15.70 -2.27
CA VAL A 116 -0.41 15.81 -3.66
C VAL A 116 -1.88 15.40 -3.77
N LEU A 117 -2.28 14.30 -3.13
CA LEU A 117 -3.68 13.85 -3.13
C LEU A 117 -4.60 14.83 -2.38
N THR A 118 -4.13 15.32 -1.22
CA THR A 118 -4.88 16.26 -0.40
C THR A 118 -5.11 17.58 -1.14
N ASP A 119 -4.06 18.15 -1.72
CA ASP A 119 -4.14 19.39 -2.49
C ASP A 119 -5.08 19.24 -3.69
N ALA A 120 -5.00 18.12 -4.41
CA ALA A 120 -5.90 17.84 -5.53
C ALA A 120 -7.37 17.70 -5.09
N CYS A 121 -7.63 17.18 -3.90
CA CYS A 121 -8.99 17.08 -3.36
C CYS A 121 -9.63 18.45 -3.09
N ILE A 122 -8.84 19.45 -2.71
CA ILE A 122 -9.36 20.78 -2.34
C ILE A 122 -9.10 21.85 -3.41
N ASP A 123 -8.42 21.54 -4.49
CA ASP A 123 -8.15 22.48 -5.59
C ASP A 123 -9.47 22.93 -6.25
N PRO A 124 -9.86 24.22 -6.15
CA PRO A 124 -11.10 24.71 -6.75
C PRO A 124 -11.07 24.69 -8.29
N ALA A 125 -9.91 24.62 -8.91
CA ALA A 125 -9.74 24.51 -10.35
C ALA A 125 -9.87 23.07 -10.87
N GLY A 126 -9.83 22.08 -9.99
CA GLY A 126 -9.97 20.67 -10.35
C GLY A 126 -11.39 20.27 -10.72
N PRO A 127 -11.59 19.18 -11.46
CA PRO A 127 -12.90 18.74 -11.93
C PRO A 127 -13.79 18.26 -10.77
N GLY A 128 -15.04 18.66 -10.79
CA GLY A 128 -16.08 18.28 -9.82
C GLY A 128 -16.09 19.13 -8.54
N PRO A 129 -17.03 18.84 -7.61
CA PRO A 129 -17.17 19.58 -6.36
C PRO A 129 -15.93 19.45 -5.48
N VAL A 130 -15.48 20.54 -4.86
CA VAL A 130 -14.36 20.49 -3.90
C VAL A 130 -14.68 19.54 -2.76
N VAL A 131 -13.72 18.70 -2.39
CA VAL A 131 -13.87 17.75 -1.28
C VAL A 131 -13.86 18.50 0.05
N GLU A 132 -14.80 18.19 0.91
CA GLU A 132 -14.82 18.70 2.27
C GLU A 132 -13.94 17.85 3.17
N LEU A 133 -12.86 18.43 3.71
CA LEU A 133 -11.93 17.75 4.61
C LEU A 133 -12.21 18.13 6.07
N ARG A 134 -12.45 17.12 6.93
CA ARG A 134 -12.75 17.29 8.35
C ARG A 134 -11.74 16.50 9.18
N THR A 135 -10.78 17.18 9.79
CA THR A 135 -9.87 16.60 10.79
C THR A 135 -10.49 16.57 12.19
N ALA A 136 -9.83 15.94 13.16
CA ALA A 136 -10.35 15.72 14.52
C ALA A 136 -11.80 15.19 14.49
N SER A 137 -12.06 14.23 13.59
CA SER A 137 -13.39 13.70 13.29
C SER A 137 -13.42 12.19 13.44
N ARG A 138 -13.07 11.71 14.64
CA ARG A 138 -13.08 10.27 14.97
C ARG A 138 -14.50 9.73 14.96
N VAL A 139 -14.80 8.83 14.05
CA VAL A 139 -16.11 8.16 13.96
C VAL A 139 -16.23 7.11 15.05
N VAL A 140 -17.34 7.15 15.82
CA VAL A 140 -17.60 6.25 16.94
C VAL A 140 -18.92 5.48 16.80
N ARG A 141 -19.82 5.91 15.91
CA ARG A 141 -21.10 5.25 15.68
C ARG A 141 -21.53 5.42 14.21
N LEU A 142 -22.18 4.39 13.68
CA LEU A 142 -22.96 4.46 12.45
C LEU A 142 -24.43 4.56 12.81
N ASP A 143 -25.11 5.57 12.30
CA ASP A 143 -26.56 5.72 12.41
C ASP A 143 -27.19 5.22 11.09
N ARG A 144 -28.00 4.18 11.17
CA ARG A 144 -28.67 3.53 10.04
C ARG A 144 -30.20 3.54 10.20
N ALA A 145 -30.72 4.48 10.99
CA ALA A 145 -32.16 4.61 11.20
C ALA A 145 -32.90 4.85 9.87
N ASP A 146 -32.29 5.63 8.96
CA ASP A 146 -32.68 5.66 7.55
C ASP A 146 -31.68 4.81 6.73
N PRO A 147 -32.10 3.63 6.21
CA PRO A 147 -31.21 2.78 5.41
C PRO A 147 -30.74 3.44 4.11
N ARG A 148 -31.46 4.44 3.61
CA ARG A 148 -31.10 5.19 2.39
C ARG A 148 -30.13 6.33 2.65
N ARG A 149 -30.04 6.79 3.90
CA ARG A 149 -29.20 7.92 4.34
C ARG A 149 -28.44 7.57 5.62
N PRO A 150 -27.49 6.60 5.58
CA PRO A 150 -26.66 6.31 6.73
C PRO A 150 -25.85 7.54 7.15
N ALA A 151 -25.52 7.62 8.45
CA ALA A 151 -24.69 8.69 8.94
C ALA A 151 -23.51 8.16 9.77
N ALA A 152 -22.34 8.77 9.57
CA ALA A 152 -21.20 8.64 10.45
C ALA A 152 -21.32 9.68 11.59
N VAL A 153 -21.22 9.21 12.84
CA VAL A 153 -21.30 10.08 14.02
C VAL A 153 -19.94 10.10 14.69
N THR A 154 -19.40 11.30 14.88
CA THR A 154 -18.09 11.52 15.49
C THR A 154 -18.16 11.58 17.01
N GLU A 155 -17.01 11.45 17.68
CA GLU A 155 -16.86 11.43 19.13
C GLU A 155 -17.40 12.71 19.80
N ASP A 156 -17.30 13.85 19.13
CA ASP A 156 -17.85 15.14 19.56
C ASP A 156 -19.35 15.33 19.23
N GLY A 157 -20.02 14.29 18.74
CA GLY A 157 -21.45 14.26 18.47
C GLY A 157 -21.86 14.82 17.11
N ARG A 158 -20.97 15.33 16.27
CA ARG A 158 -21.33 15.75 14.89
C ARG A 158 -21.82 14.56 14.09
N ARG A 159 -22.85 14.79 13.27
CA ARG A 159 -23.49 13.78 12.43
C ARG A 159 -23.31 14.15 10.96
N PHE A 160 -22.72 13.23 10.20
CA PHE A 160 -22.48 13.36 8.76
C PHE A 160 -23.31 12.32 8.01
N GLU A 161 -24.41 12.78 7.46
CA GLU A 161 -25.36 11.96 6.72
C GLU A 161 -25.02 11.98 5.23
N ALA A 162 -25.14 10.84 4.56
CA ALA A 162 -24.84 10.72 3.13
C ALA A 162 -25.64 9.58 2.47
N ASP A 163 -25.60 9.53 1.15
CA ASP A 163 -26.14 8.40 0.40
C ASP A 163 -25.25 7.14 0.53
N VAL A 164 -23.96 7.32 0.82
CA VAL A 164 -22.96 6.25 1.02
C VAL A 164 -22.00 6.66 2.13
N VAL A 165 -21.67 5.71 3.01
CA VAL A 165 -20.54 5.81 3.94
C VAL A 165 -19.47 4.77 3.53
N VAL A 166 -18.23 5.21 3.36
CA VAL A 166 -17.09 4.38 2.96
C VAL A 166 -16.07 4.34 4.09
N GLY A 167 -15.83 3.17 4.66
CA GLY A 167 -14.76 2.94 5.65
C GLY A 167 -13.43 2.73 4.95
N ALA A 168 -12.57 3.73 4.98
CA ALA A 168 -11.18 3.75 4.51
C ALA A 168 -10.21 3.98 5.67
N ASP A 169 -10.60 3.57 6.88
CA ASP A 169 -9.99 3.88 8.17
C ASP A 169 -8.92 2.85 8.61
N GLY A 170 -8.41 2.11 7.63
CA GLY A 170 -7.21 1.29 7.77
C GLY A 170 -7.41 -0.02 8.52
N ILE A 171 -6.31 -0.63 8.91
CA ILE A 171 -6.27 -1.99 9.45
C ILE A 171 -7.03 -2.14 10.78
N ARG A 172 -7.15 -1.06 11.57
CA ARG A 172 -7.96 -0.99 12.80
C ARG A 172 -9.31 -0.31 12.54
N SER A 173 -9.94 -0.65 11.43
CA SER A 173 -11.17 -0.01 10.99
C SER A 173 -12.27 -0.04 12.05
N ARG A 174 -12.64 1.14 12.48
CA ARG A 174 -13.79 1.33 13.36
C ARG A 174 -15.11 1.15 12.60
N VAL A 175 -15.13 1.53 11.32
CA VAL A 175 -16.32 1.33 10.47
C VAL A 175 -16.64 -0.15 10.37
N ARG A 176 -15.62 -1.02 10.18
CA ARG A 176 -15.78 -2.47 10.17
C ARG A 176 -16.39 -3.00 11.47
N ASP A 177 -15.89 -2.55 12.64
CA ASP A 177 -16.44 -2.94 13.95
C ASP A 177 -17.89 -2.51 14.08
N LEU A 178 -18.22 -1.29 13.62
CA LEU A 178 -19.57 -0.75 13.68
C LEU A 178 -20.54 -1.41 12.68
N MET A 179 -20.01 -2.12 11.68
CA MET A 179 -20.78 -3.02 10.81
C MET A 179 -21.01 -4.40 11.44
N GLU A 180 -20.47 -4.63 12.65
CA GLU A 180 -20.57 -5.90 13.38
C GLU A 180 -19.99 -7.11 12.61
N LEU A 181 -18.99 -6.84 11.76
CA LEU A 181 -18.32 -7.88 11.00
C LEU A 181 -17.33 -8.65 11.89
N PRO A 182 -17.14 -9.96 11.64
CA PRO A 182 -16.17 -10.77 12.40
C PRO A 182 -14.77 -10.16 12.37
N ASP A 183 -14.07 -10.22 13.50
CA ASP A 183 -12.65 -9.86 13.53
C ASP A 183 -11.83 -10.95 12.82
N THR A 184 -11.19 -10.54 11.74
CA THR A 184 -10.35 -11.41 10.91
C THR A 184 -8.88 -11.02 10.99
N LEU A 185 -8.51 -10.11 11.91
CA LEU A 185 -7.16 -9.61 12.08
C LEU A 185 -6.26 -10.68 12.72
N LEU A 186 -5.12 -10.93 12.12
CA LEU A 186 -4.14 -11.91 12.58
C LEU A 186 -2.77 -11.26 12.72
N PHE A 187 -2.11 -11.52 13.84
CA PHE A 187 -0.71 -11.19 14.01
C PHE A 187 0.16 -12.17 13.21
N SER A 188 1.12 -11.65 12.44
CA SER A 188 1.98 -12.46 11.57
C SER A 188 3.12 -13.19 12.31
N GLY A 189 3.40 -12.84 13.56
CA GLY A 189 4.60 -13.26 14.28
C GLY A 189 5.84 -12.44 13.94
N GLU A 190 5.67 -11.32 13.25
CA GLU A 190 6.78 -10.47 12.78
C GLU A 190 6.53 -9.01 13.06
N MET A 191 7.62 -8.24 13.06
CA MET A 191 7.59 -6.78 13.07
C MET A 191 8.47 -6.21 11.95
N ALA A 192 8.21 -4.97 11.59
CA ALA A 192 9.01 -4.24 10.65
C ALA A 192 9.64 -3.01 11.30
N PHE A 193 10.96 -2.96 11.34
CA PHE A 193 11.70 -1.72 11.56
C PHE A 193 11.54 -0.80 10.35
N ARG A 194 11.45 0.49 10.61
CA ARG A 194 11.46 1.53 9.59
C ARG A 194 12.45 2.61 9.97
N ALA A 195 13.33 2.98 9.02
CA ALA A 195 14.29 4.04 9.17
C ALA A 195 14.41 4.86 7.88
N LEU A 196 14.64 6.16 8.02
CA LEU A 196 15.09 7.04 6.95
C LEU A 196 16.52 7.43 7.21
N ILE A 197 17.43 7.01 6.35
CA ILE A 197 18.86 7.33 6.46
C ILE A 197 19.16 8.47 5.48
N PRO A 198 19.78 9.60 5.93
CA PRO A 198 20.18 10.67 5.03
C PRO A 198 21.07 10.16 3.90
N GLY A 199 20.70 10.47 2.65
CA GLY A 199 21.41 10.00 1.46
C GLY A 199 22.86 10.45 1.41
N GLU A 200 23.17 11.62 1.97
CA GLU A 200 24.54 12.13 2.10
C GLU A 200 25.46 11.21 2.90
N LEU A 201 24.94 10.57 3.96
CA LEU A 201 25.72 9.61 4.76
C LEU A 201 25.99 8.30 3.98
N ILE A 202 25.05 7.90 3.13
CA ILE A 202 25.18 6.73 2.25
C ILE A 202 26.19 7.04 1.14
N ALA A 203 26.13 8.20 0.52
CA ALA A 203 27.01 8.62 -0.56
C ALA A 203 28.47 8.84 -0.09
N ALA A 204 28.67 9.29 1.16
CA ALA A 204 29.98 9.58 1.71
C ALA A 204 30.82 8.30 2.00
N ASP A 205 30.17 7.16 2.21
CA ASP A 205 30.85 5.91 2.58
C ASP A 205 31.10 5.03 1.34
N PRO A 206 32.36 4.68 1.03
CA PRO A 206 32.69 3.80 -0.09
C PRO A 206 31.94 2.46 -0.09
N ALA A 207 31.63 1.92 1.10
CA ALA A 207 30.90 0.64 1.24
C ALA A 207 29.43 0.73 0.83
N THR A 208 28.83 1.92 0.88
CA THR A 208 27.40 2.13 0.60
C THR A 208 27.12 3.06 -0.57
N ARG A 209 28.11 3.81 -1.07
CA ARG A 209 27.98 4.78 -2.17
C ARG A 209 27.24 4.24 -3.39
N PHE A 210 27.52 2.98 -3.78
CA PHE A 210 26.91 2.34 -4.95
C PHE A 210 25.37 2.35 -4.91
N LEU A 211 24.75 2.48 -3.73
CA LEU A 211 23.31 2.59 -3.57
C LEU A 211 22.74 3.92 -4.11
N MET A 212 23.62 4.92 -4.24
CA MET A 212 23.25 6.26 -4.74
C MET A 212 23.62 6.46 -6.21
N ASP A 213 24.51 5.61 -6.76
CA ASP A 213 24.97 5.72 -8.15
C ASP A 213 23.88 5.27 -9.14
N ARG A 214 23.07 4.30 -8.74
CA ARG A 214 21.94 3.78 -9.51
C ARG A 214 20.79 3.46 -8.58
N PHE A 215 19.70 4.20 -8.68
CA PHE A 215 18.55 3.98 -7.81
C PHE A 215 17.88 2.64 -8.11
N GLN A 216 17.80 1.82 -7.08
CA GLN A 216 17.22 0.48 -7.12
C GLN A 216 16.30 0.28 -5.92
N SER A 217 15.30 -0.60 -6.07
CA SER A 217 14.66 -1.23 -4.94
C SER A 217 15.41 -2.53 -4.64
N THR A 218 15.95 -2.68 -3.46
CA THR A 218 16.72 -3.87 -3.11
C THR A 218 16.05 -4.64 -1.98
N ILE A 219 15.93 -5.95 -2.16
CA ILE A 219 15.44 -6.90 -1.16
C ILE A 219 16.56 -7.88 -0.83
N TRP A 220 16.91 -7.96 0.43
CA TRP A 220 17.86 -8.93 0.96
C TRP A 220 17.12 -10.08 1.61
N TYR A 221 17.28 -11.30 1.08
CA TYR A 221 16.67 -12.51 1.59
C TYR A 221 17.57 -13.19 2.60
N GLY A 222 17.05 -13.57 3.75
CA GLY A 222 17.78 -14.30 4.78
C GLY A 222 16.91 -15.25 5.59
N PRO A 223 17.52 -16.12 6.42
CA PRO A 223 16.78 -16.97 7.31
C PRO A 223 15.87 -16.14 8.23
N ASP A 224 14.58 -16.48 8.27
CA ASP A 224 13.56 -15.90 9.14
C ASP A 224 13.29 -14.38 9.02
N ARG A 225 14.06 -13.64 8.20
CA ARG A 225 13.96 -12.18 8.05
C ARG A 225 14.39 -11.70 6.67
N HIS A 226 14.00 -10.48 6.32
CA HIS A 226 14.49 -9.82 5.11
C HIS A 226 14.65 -8.32 5.35
N LEU A 227 15.40 -7.67 4.48
CA LEU A 227 15.61 -6.23 4.50
C LEU A 227 15.28 -5.64 3.14
N VAL A 228 14.49 -4.59 3.12
CA VAL A 228 14.21 -3.81 1.91
C VAL A 228 14.76 -2.42 2.06
N HIS A 229 15.41 -1.92 1.02
CA HIS A 229 15.78 -0.51 0.97
C HIS A 229 15.62 0.06 -0.43
N TYR A 230 15.34 1.34 -0.49
CA TYR A 230 15.22 2.10 -1.74
C TYR A 230 15.32 3.60 -1.48
N VAL A 231 15.77 4.31 -2.50
CA VAL A 231 15.98 5.75 -2.46
C VAL A 231 14.65 6.48 -2.68
N ILE A 232 14.44 7.58 -1.97
CA ILE A 232 13.30 8.50 -2.11
C ILE A 232 13.77 9.96 -2.17
N ARG A 233 12.88 10.86 -2.59
CA ARG A 233 13.17 12.31 -2.77
C ARG A 233 14.45 12.56 -3.56
N GLY A 234 14.61 11.85 -4.68
CA GLY A 234 15.75 12.05 -5.58
C GLY A 234 17.14 11.82 -4.95
N GLY A 235 17.24 11.07 -3.87
CA GLY A 235 18.51 10.83 -3.18
C GLY A 235 18.64 11.46 -1.80
N GLU A 236 17.66 12.24 -1.36
CA GLU A 236 17.70 12.87 -0.03
C GLU A 236 17.69 11.82 1.10
N TYR A 237 16.96 10.73 0.92
CA TYR A 237 16.89 9.64 1.90
C TYR A 237 16.99 8.26 1.25
N LEU A 238 17.62 7.34 1.97
CA LEU A 238 17.47 5.91 1.80
C LEU A 238 16.41 5.42 2.80
N ASN A 239 15.28 4.94 2.30
CA ASN A 239 14.27 4.28 3.11
C ASN A 239 14.66 2.85 3.37
N VAL A 240 14.59 2.41 4.62
CA VAL A 240 14.91 1.05 5.07
C VAL A 240 13.70 0.45 5.78
N VAL A 241 13.36 -0.79 5.41
CA VAL A 241 12.32 -1.59 6.05
C VAL A 241 12.92 -2.96 6.39
N GLY A 242 13.09 -3.26 7.66
CA GLY A 242 13.65 -4.52 8.14
C GLY A 242 12.57 -5.39 8.78
N CYS A 243 12.15 -6.47 8.12
CA CYS A 243 11.18 -7.42 8.68
C CYS A 243 11.91 -8.53 9.43
N VAL A 244 11.52 -8.76 10.69
CA VAL A 244 12.16 -9.72 11.59
C VAL A 244 11.09 -10.44 12.43
N PRO A 245 11.39 -11.63 12.98
CA PRO A 245 10.53 -12.29 13.95
C PRO A 245 10.24 -11.37 15.16
N CYS A 246 9.02 -11.41 15.64
CA CYS A 246 8.57 -10.66 16.80
C CYS A 246 7.93 -11.62 17.79
N THR A 247 8.53 -11.74 18.98
CA THR A 247 8.06 -12.61 20.05
C THR A 247 7.73 -11.82 21.30
N GLY A 248 6.87 -12.37 22.16
CA GLY A 248 6.58 -11.81 23.47
C GLY A 248 5.53 -10.69 23.46
N GLU A 249 5.70 -9.70 24.35
CA GLU A 249 4.70 -8.63 24.61
C GLU A 249 4.42 -7.71 23.42
N ALA A 250 5.29 -7.68 22.43
CA ALA A 250 5.11 -6.89 21.20
C ALA A 250 3.90 -7.35 20.38
N ALA A 251 3.46 -8.58 20.53
CA ALA A 251 2.31 -9.14 19.79
C ALA A 251 0.97 -8.39 20.05
N GLY A 252 0.86 -7.65 21.15
CA GLY A 252 -0.31 -6.84 21.51
C GLY A 252 -0.21 -5.37 21.14
N ASN A 253 0.99 -4.88 20.81
CA ASN A 253 1.26 -3.47 20.56
C ASN A 253 1.51 -3.21 19.07
N TRP A 254 0.77 -2.26 18.50
CA TRP A 254 0.95 -1.84 17.11
C TRP A 254 2.31 -1.19 16.86
N ILE A 255 2.74 -0.31 17.76
CA ILE A 255 4.06 0.31 17.76
C ILE A 255 4.90 -0.39 18.80
N VAL A 256 6.06 -0.88 18.41
CA VAL A 256 7.05 -1.53 19.25
C VAL A 256 8.16 -0.52 19.52
N PRO A 257 8.52 -0.24 20.76
CA PRO A 257 9.68 0.60 21.05
C PRO A 257 10.94 0.01 20.39
N ALA A 258 11.69 0.84 19.68
CA ALA A 258 12.88 0.41 18.96
C ALA A 258 13.91 1.54 18.85
N THR A 259 15.17 1.15 18.80
CA THR A 259 16.32 2.04 18.63
C THR A 259 17.08 1.70 17.33
N ALA A 260 17.95 2.58 16.90
CA ALA A 260 18.87 2.29 15.80
C ALA A 260 19.75 1.07 16.10
N GLN A 261 20.16 0.90 17.37
CA GLN A 261 20.95 -0.26 17.80
C GLN A 261 20.17 -1.58 17.69
N ASP A 262 18.86 -1.59 17.98
CA ASP A 262 18.01 -2.77 17.82
C ASP A 262 17.93 -3.18 16.34
N LEU A 263 17.81 -2.22 15.44
CA LEU A 263 17.86 -2.46 14.00
C LEU A 263 19.19 -3.06 13.56
N VAL A 264 20.32 -2.50 14.01
CA VAL A 264 21.67 -3.04 13.70
C VAL A 264 21.82 -4.45 14.26
N ASN A 265 21.42 -4.68 15.51
CA ASN A 265 21.53 -5.99 16.16
C ASN A 265 20.70 -7.07 15.44
N ALA A 266 19.55 -6.69 14.92
CA ALA A 266 18.67 -7.62 14.21
C ALA A 266 19.30 -8.19 12.92
N TYR A 267 20.33 -7.55 12.38
CA TYR A 267 21.01 -7.94 11.14
C TYR A 267 22.50 -8.25 11.35
N GLN A 268 22.89 -8.61 12.58
CA GLN A 268 24.26 -9.06 12.86
C GLN A 268 24.61 -10.31 12.03
N GLY A 269 25.84 -10.34 11.48
CA GLY A 269 26.32 -11.44 10.66
C GLY A 269 25.82 -11.42 9.21
N TRP A 270 25.07 -10.40 8.81
CA TRP A 270 24.73 -10.14 7.42
C TRP A 270 25.90 -9.50 6.69
N ASP A 271 25.82 -9.45 5.37
CA ASP A 271 26.81 -8.82 4.50
C ASP A 271 27.27 -7.45 5.02
N ASP A 272 28.56 -7.14 4.91
CA ASP A 272 29.18 -5.93 5.46
C ASP A 272 28.52 -4.64 4.91
N ARG A 273 27.97 -4.67 3.70
CA ARG A 273 27.23 -3.53 3.13
C ARG A 273 25.93 -3.24 3.87
N VAL A 274 25.26 -4.28 4.38
CA VAL A 274 24.07 -4.12 5.23
C VAL A 274 24.49 -3.52 6.57
N ALA A 275 25.54 -4.03 7.20
CA ALA A 275 26.06 -3.47 8.45
C ALA A 275 26.49 -2.01 8.28
N ALA A 276 27.23 -1.69 7.22
CA ALA A 276 27.66 -0.33 6.91
C ALA A 276 26.47 0.63 6.67
N MET A 277 25.44 0.16 6.00
CA MET A 277 24.21 0.94 5.75
C MET A 277 23.45 1.19 7.05
N LEU A 278 23.14 0.16 7.83
CA LEU A 278 22.32 0.24 9.03
C LEU A 278 23.02 1.03 10.16
N SER A 279 24.36 1.03 10.23
CA SER A 279 25.11 1.83 11.19
C SER A 279 24.90 3.35 11.06
N LYS A 280 24.30 3.80 9.96
CA LYS A 280 23.99 5.22 9.69
C LYS A 280 22.55 5.60 10.08
N ALA A 281 21.74 4.64 10.55
CA ALA A 281 20.42 4.92 11.08
C ALA A 281 20.53 5.81 12.34
N LYS A 282 19.59 6.74 12.47
CA LYS A 282 19.49 7.62 13.64
C LYS A 282 18.41 7.11 14.61
N ASP A 283 18.26 7.76 15.75
CA ASP A 283 17.33 7.36 16.83
C ASP A 283 15.84 7.58 16.51
N ASP A 284 15.48 7.90 15.27
CA ASP A 284 14.11 7.97 14.78
C ASP A 284 13.58 6.65 14.19
N VAL A 285 14.26 5.54 14.48
CA VAL A 285 13.83 4.20 14.09
C VAL A 285 12.51 3.86 14.79
N MET A 286 11.56 3.39 14.02
CA MET A 286 10.28 2.88 14.51
C MET A 286 10.14 1.41 14.17
N ALA A 287 9.46 0.66 15.03
CA ALA A 287 9.07 -0.71 14.72
C ALA A 287 7.55 -0.89 14.86
N PHE A 288 6.99 -1.70 13.97
CA PHE A 288 5.55 -1.96 13.91
C PHE A 288 5.33 -3.46 13.85
N ALA A 289 4.47 -3.99 14.73
CA ALA A 289 4.01 -5.35 14.60
C ALA A 289 3.20 -5.51 13.29
N LEU A 290 3.47 -6.59 12.56
CA LEU A 290 2.84 -6.84 11.28
C LEU A 290 1.58 -7.69 11.46
N PHE A 291 0.46 -7.14 11.01
CA PHE A 291 -0.83 -7.80 11.01
C PHE A 291 -1.34 -7.94 9.57
N HIS A 292 -2.18 -8.93 9.35
CA HIS A 292 -2.95 -9.10 8.12
C HIS A 292 -4.36 -9.58 8.44
N ARG A 293 -5.30 -9.44 7.51
CA ARG A 293 -6.65 -10.02 7.66
C ARG A 293 -6.77 -11.33 6.89
N ARG A 294 -7.49 -12.30 7.46
CA ARG A 294 -8.02 -13.40 6.65
C ARG A 294 -8.95 -12.82 5.60
N ARG A 295 -9.04 -13.49 4.47
CA ARG A 295 -10.03 -13.16 3.45
C ARG A 295 -11.43 -13.13 4.05
N ASP A 296 -12.13 -12.06 3.78
CA ASP A 296 -13.52 -11.88 4.15
C ASP A 296 -14.24 -11.32 2.91
N PRO A 297 -15.28 -11.99 2.41
CA PRO A 297 -16.02 -11.52 1.24
C PRO A 297 -16.99 -10.39 1.57
N VAL A 298 -17.24 -10.10 2.85
CA VAL A 298 -18.20 -9.09 3.27
C VAL A 298 -17.53 -7.74 3.42
N TRP A 299 -17.70 -6.89 2.41
CA TRP A 299 -17.14 -5.53 2.39
C TRP A 299 -18.22 -4.47 2.37
N MET A 300 -19.47 -4.83 2.42
CA MET A 300 -20.58 -3.89 2.45
C MET A 300 -21.79 -4.42 3.24
N ASP A 301 -22.57 -3.49 3.76
CA ASP A 301 -23.89 -3.73 4.35
C ASP A 301 -24.79 -2.53 4.04
N GLY A 302 -25.82 -2.76 3.21
CA GLY A 302 -26.67 -1.69 2.68
C GLY A 302 -25.85 -0.64 1.92
N ARG A 303 -25.81 0.58 2.45
CA ARG A 303 -25.08 1.73 1.87
C ARG A 303 -23.81 2.09 2.63
N VAL A 304 -23.28 1.17 3.43
CA VAL A 304 -21.96 1.27 4.05
C VAL A 304 -21.03 0.28 3.39
N ALA A 305 -19.86 0.72 2.95
CA ALA A 305 -18.85 -0.14 2.32
C ALA A 305 -17.48 0.08 2.93
N LEU A 306 -16.59 -0.91 2.82
CA LEU A 306 -15.19 -0.87 3.24
C LEU A 306 -14.27 -0.84 2.03
N MET A 307 -13.04 -0.30 2.22
CA MET A 307 -11.97 -0.35 1.24
C MET A 307 -10.58 -0.40 1.91
N GLY A 308 -9.59 -0.81 1.14
CA GLY A 308 -8.20 -0.86 1.60
C GLY A 308 -8.01 -1.80 2.79
N ASP A 309 -7.16 -1.42 3.73
CA ASP A 309 -6.82 -2.24 4.89
C ASP A 309 -8.02 -2.50 5.83
N ALA A 310 -9.12 -1.75 5.72
CA ALA A 310 -10.34 -2.02 6.45
C ALA A 310 -10.96 -3.38 6.07
N CYS A 311 -10.72 -3.85 4.84
CA CYS A 311 -11.22 -5.13 4.35
C CYS A 311 -10.11 -6.13 3.96
N HIS A 312 -8.97 -5.70 3.45
CA HIS A 312 -7.95 -6.62 2.93
C HIS A 312 -6.51 -6.30 3.36
N ALA A 313 -6.31 -5.89 4.62
CA ALA A 313 -4.96 -5.69 5.16
C ALA A 313 -4.06 -6.88 4.86
N MET A 314 -2.86 -6.62 4.36
CA MET A 314 -1.89 -7.61 3.91
C MET A 314 -0.48 -7.31 4.42
N LEU A 315 0.39 -8.31 4.41
CA LEU A 315 1.79 -8.13 4.75
C LEU A 315 2.51 -7.30 3.67
N PRO A 316 3.59 -6.57 4.01
CA PRO A 316 4.20 -5.58 3.10
C PRO A 316 5.06 -6.19 1.98
N TYR A 317 5.11 -7.51 1.84
CA TYR A 317 6.08 -8.24 1.01
C TYR A 317 5.96 -8.05 -0.51
N GLN A 318 4.87 -7.44 -0.98
CA GLN A 318 4.71 -7.09 -2.40
C GLN A 318 4.56 -5.58 -2.64
N ALA A 319 4.68 -4.77 -1.58
CA ALA A 319 4.43 -3.32 -1.63
C ALA A 319 3.06 -2.95 -2.24
N GLN A 320 2.01 -3.76 -2.00
CA GLN A 320 0.72 -3.65 -2.67
C GLN A 320 -0.41 -3.06 -1.83
N GLY A 321 -0.29 -2.95 -0.51
CA GLY A 321 -1.40 -2.49 0.34
C GLY A 321 -2.02 -1.17 -0.13
N ALA A 322 -1.22 -0.14 -0.33
CA ALA A 322 -1.69 1.15 -0.84
C ALA A 322 -2.16 1.06 -2.31
N SER A 323 -1.47 0.26 -3.15
CA SER A 323 -1.87 0.07 -4.54
C SER A 323 -3.25 -0.57 -4.65
N GLN A 324 -3.55 -1.56 -3.83
CA GLN A 324 -4.86 -2.21 -3.79
C GLN A 324 -5.96 -1.27 -3.28
N ALA A 325 -5.67 -0.42 -2.29
CA ALA A 325 -6.60 0.62 -1.85
C ALA A 325 -6.87 1.67 -2.94
N MET A 326 -5.88 2.02 -3.76
CA MET A 326 -6.07 2.90 -4.93
C MET A 326 -6.91 2.23 -6.02
N GLU A 327 -6.73 0.94 -6.26
CA GLU A 327 -7.60 0.18 -7.17
C GLU A 327 -9.04 0.12 -6.66
N ASP A 328 -9.23 -0.08 -5.35
CA ASP A 328 -10.56 -0.01 -4.74
C ASP A 328 -11.22 1.35 -5.00
N ALA A 329 -10.47 2.43 -4.77
CA ALA A 329 -10.92 3.80 -4.99
C ALA A 329 -11.40 4.04 -6.43
N ALA A 330 -10.61 3.56 -7.40
CA ALA A 330 -10.94 3.71 -8.82
C ALA A 330 -12.22 2.93 -9.20
N VAL A 331 -12.32 1.67 -8.76
CA VAL A 331 -13.50 0.83 -9.05
C VAL A 331 -14.74 1.33 -8.32
N LEU A 332 -14.61 1.72 -7.06
CA LEU A 332 -15.72 2.31 -6.29
C LEU A 332 -16.27 3.57 -6.97
N ALA A 333 -15.37 4.49 -7.37
CA ALA A 333 -15.76 5.70 -8.06
C ALA A 333 -16.37 5.43 -9.45
N GLU A 334 -15.88 4.43 -10.16
CA GLU A 334 -16.46 4.01 -11.44
C GLU A 334 -17.88 3.49 -11.28
N GLU A 335 -18.12 2.62 -10.30
CA GLU A 335 -19.44 2.03 -10.07
C GLU A 335 -20.47 3.06 -9.54
N LEU A 336 -20.06 3.89 -8.59
CA LEU A 336 -20.91 4.94 -8.06
C LEU A 336 -21.18 6.07 -9.07
N GLY A 337 -20.19 6.41 -9.89
CA GLY A 337 -20.34 7.46 -10.91
C GLY A 337 -21.30 7.12 -12.07
N ARG A 338 -21.78 5.88 -12.15
CA ARG A 338 -22.69 5.40 -13.21
C ARG A 338 -24.16 5.32 -12.78
N VAL A 339 -24.44 5.59 -11.52
CA VAL A 339 -25.78 5.40 -10.95
C VAL A 339 -26.33 6.68 -10.32
N SER A 340 -27.65 6.71 -10.11
CA SER A 340 -28.30 7.67 -9.20
C SER A 340 -28.31 7.11 -7.77
N ALA A 341 -28.79 7.91 -6.82
CA ALA A 341 -28.91 7.50 -5.42
C ALA A 341 -29.69 6.19 -5.22
N ASP A 342 -30.66 5.88 -6.07
CA ASP A 342 -31.42 4.62 -6.00
C ASP A 342 -30.59 3.40 -6.42
N GLY A 343 -29.55 3.57 -7.23
CA GLY A 343 -28.67 2.51 -7.71
C GLY A 343 -27.47 2.20 -6.82
N VAL A 344 -27.29 2.91 -5.71
CA VAL A 344 -26.10 2.84 -4.85
C VAL A 344 -25.79 1.43 -4.37
N GLU A 345 -26.73 0.71 -3.79
CA GLU A 345 -26.48 -0.63 -3.25
C GLU A 345 -26.05 -1.63 -4.34
N ALA A 346 -26.64 -1.53 -5.53
CA ALA A 346 -26.24 -2.38 -6.66
C ALA A 346 -24.82 -2.02 -7.14
N ALA A 347 -24.45 -0.74 -7.13
CA ALA A 347 -23.10 -0.29 -7.45
C ALA A 347 -22.07 -0.81 -6.44
N LEU A 348 -22.38 -0.74 -5.14
CA LEU A 348 -21.52 -1.28 -4.08
C LEU A 348 -21.34 -2.79 -4.20
N ARG A 349 -22.39 -3.56 -4.54
CA ARG A 349 -22.26 -5.00 -4.80
C ARG A 349 -21.28 -5.27 -5.95
N ARG A 350 -21.42 -4.57 -7.08
CA ARG A 350 -20.48 -4.73 -8.21
C ARG A 350 -19.05 -4.32 -7.85
N TYR A 351 -18.88 -3.27 -7.03
CA TYR A 351 -17.57 -2.92 -6.48
C TYR A 351 -16.94 -4.10 -5.74
N VAL A 352 -17.67 -4.71 -4.81
CA VAL A 352 -17.19 -5.87 -4.03
C VAL A 352 -16.88 -7.05 -4.95
N GLU A 353 -17.78 -7.39 -5.87
CA GLU A 353 -17.59 -8.49 -6.84
C GLU A 353 -16.33 -8.32 -7.68
N ARG A 354 -16.02 -7.09 -8.12
CA ARG A 354 -14.83 -6.77 -8.92
C ARG A 354 -13.55 -6.80 -8.10
N ARG A 355 -13.60 -6.46 -6.81
CA ARG A 355 -12.40 -6.23 -6.00
C ARG A 355 -12.04 -7.36 -5.05
N ALA A 356 -13.01 -7.97 -4.36
CA ALA A 356 -12.74 -8.90 -3.26
C ALA A 356 -11.89 -10.11 -3.69
N LYS A 357 -12.16 -10.68 -4.88
CA LYS A 357 -11.38 -11.80 -5.41
C LYS A 357 -9.92 -11.40 -5.67
N HIS A 358 -9.71 -10.28 -6.39
CA HIS A 358 -8.38 -9.81 -6.76
C HIS A 358 -7.55 -9.42 -5.53
N ALA A 359 -8.08 -8.58 -4.66
CA ALA A 359 -7.39 -8.18 -3.43
C ALA A 359 -7.05 -9.39 -2.54
N GLY A 360 -7.98 -10.35 -2.43
CA GLY A 360 -7.73 -11.61 -1.72
C GLY A 360 -6.58 -12.43 -2.31
N MET A 361 -6.43 -12.46 -3.64
CA MET A 361 -5.27 -13.11 -4.27
C MET A 361 -3.96 -12.41 -3.95
N VAL A 362 -3.96 -11.07 -3.90
CA VAL A 362 -2.79 -10.29 -3.49
C VAL A 362 -2.45 -10.53 -2.02
N GLN A 363 -3.45 -10.63 -1.14
CA GLN A 363 -3.25 -11.01 0.27
C GLN A 363 -2.53 -12.37 0.39
N ASP A 364 -3.03 -13.39 -0.33
CA ASP A 364 -2.43 -14.72 -0.28
C ASP A 364 -1.02 -14.74 -0.86
N ALA A 365 -0.79 -14.05 -1.97
CA ALA A 365 0.53 -13.94 -2.56
C ALA A 365 1.51 -13.23 -1.62
N SER A 366 1.06 -12.17 -0.92
CA SER A 366 1.86 -11.49 0.09
C SER A 366 2.21 -12.42 1.27
N LEU A 367 1.25 -13.23 1.73
CA LEU A 367 1.50 -14.20 2.80
C LEU A 367 2.48 -15.31 2.37
N ARG A 368 2.38 -15.81 1.12
CA ARG A 368 3.35 -16.78 0.58
C ARG A 368 4.76 -16.20 0.51
N ASN A 369 4.90 -14.93 0.16
CA ASN A 369 6.20 -14.29 0.10
C ASN A 369 6.91 -14.27 1.46
N LYS A 370 6.21 -14.33 2.58
CA LYS A 370 6.81 -14.50 3.90
C LYS A 370 7.72 -15.74 3.94
N THR A 371 7.18 -16.90 3.58
CA THR A 371 7.96 -18.14 3.53
C THR A 371 9.05 -18.06 2.47
N PHE A 372 8.72 -17.59 1.28
CA PHE A 372 9.66 -17.51 0.16
C PHE A 372 10.88 -16.63 0.44
N TYR A 373 10.72 -15.51 1.14
CA TYR A 373 11.83 -14.60 1.48
C TYR A 373 12.67 -15.14 2.63
N HIS A 374 12.09 -15.90 3.55
CA HIS A 374 12.67 -16.27 4.84
C HIS A 374 13.17 -17.72 4.90
N LEU A 375 13.35 -18.38 3.76
CA LEU A 375 13.89 -19.73 3.71
C LEU A 375 15.27 -19.79 4.40
N PRO A 376 15.50 -20.79 5.27
CA PRO A 376 16.83 -21.07 5.82
C PRO A 376 17.77 -21.50 4.70
N ASP A 377 19.09 -21.32 4.91
CA ASP A 377 20.10 -21.81 3.97
C ASP A 377 19.94 -23.32 3.78
N GLY A 378 19.96 -23.76 2.52
CA GLY A 378 19.80 -25.16 2.16
C GLY A 378 19.09 -25.38 0.82
N PRO A 379 18.73 -26.63 0.51
CA PRO A 379 18.24 -27.00 -0.83
C PRO A 379 17.00 -26.20 -1.30
N GLU A 380 16.07 -25.86 -0.43
CA GLU A 380 14.88 -25.09 -0.79
C GLU A 380 15.26 -23.66 -1.16
N GLN A 381 16.17 -23.04 -0.40
CA GLN A 381 16.70 -21.72 -0.69
C GLN A 381 17.50 -21.72 -2.01
N GLU A 382 18.33 -22.74 -2.24
CA GLU A 382 19.10 -22.88 -3.48
C GLU A 382 18.18 -23.01 -4.69
N ALA A 383 17.14 -23.82 -4.59
CA ALA A 383 16.12 -23.97 -5.63
C ALA A 383 15.38 -22.66 -5.91
N ARG A 384 15.02 -21.88 -4.87
CA ARG A 384 14.46 -20.54 -5.01
C ARG A 384 15.41 -19.61 -5.76
N ASP A 385 16.68 -19.58 -5.34
CA ASP A 385 17.67 -18.68 -5.94
C ASP A 385 17.92 -19.03 -7.42
N ASP A 386 17.94 -20.33 -7.75
CA ASP A 386 18.06 -20.79 -9.14
C ASP A 386 16.83 -20.42 -9.97
N LEU A 387 15.64 -20.52 -9.39
CA LEU A 387 14.40 -20.08 -10.04
C LEU A 387 14.46 -18.58 -10.37
N LEU A 388 14.88 -17.76 -9.40
CA LEU A 388 15.00 -16.31 -9.57
C LEU A 388 16.05 -15.93 -10.62
N ARG A 389 17.17 -16.66 -10.69
CA ARG A 389 18.21 -16.43 -11.71
C ARG A 389 17.75 -16.75 -13.12
N ARG A 390 16.92 -17.80 -13.29
CA ARG A 390 16.35 -18.17 -14.61
C ARG A 390 15.35 -17.12 -15.11
N GLY A 391 14.63 -16.47 -14.24
CA GLY A 391 13.77 -15.32 -14.60
C GLY A 391 14.56 -14.08 -15.01
N PHE A 392 15.89 -14.13 -14.91
CA PHE A 392 16.80 -13.03 -15.23
C PHE A 392 17.07 -12.85 -16.74
N ASP A 393 16.74 -13.83 -17.58
CA ASP A 393 17.12 -13.86 -19.01
C ASP A 393 16.35 -12.87 -19.90
N GLY A 394 15.91 -11.79 -19.32
CA GLY A 394 15.81 -10.50 -20.03
C GLY A 394 14.47 -10.14 -20.64
N GLU A 395 13.52 -11.04 -20.85
CA GLU A 395 12.28 -10.68 -21.55
C GLU A 395 10.97 -10.87 -20.76
N SER A 396 10.98 -11.54 -19.62
CA SER A 396 9.74 -11.77 -18.89
C SER A 396 9.95 -11.88 -17.38
N ASP A 397 9.88 -10.77 -16.65
CA ASP A 397 9.49 -10.89 -15.25
C ASP A 397 7.97 -11.07 -15.16
N VAL A 398 7.53 -12.23 -15.60
CA VAL A 398 6.11 -12.62 -15.64
C VAL A 398 5.52 -12.68 -14.22
N SER A 399 6.38 -12.71 -13.18
CA SER A 399 5.96 -12.84 -11.79
C SER A 399 5.05 -11.70 -11.30
N TYR A 400 5.22 -10.49 -11.85
CA TYR A 400 4.37 -9.33 -11.52
C TYR A 400 3.38 -8.94 -12.61
N HIS A 401 3.39 -9.61 -13.77
CA HIS A 401 2.54 -9.23 -14.90
C HIS A 401 1.05 -9.22 -14.52
N TRP A 402 0.58 -10.25 -13.84
CA TRP A 402 -0.81 -10.36 -13.38
C TRP A 402 -1.23 -9.22 -12.44
N LEU A 403 -0.26 -8.65 -11.72
CA LEU A 403 -0.47 -7.60 -10.75
C LEU A 403 -0.37 -6.21 -11.39
N TRP A 404 0.60 -6.00 -12.28
CA TRP A 404 0.91 -4.69 -12.85
C TRP A 404 0.17 -4.36 -14.14
N SER A 405 -0.26 -5.37 -14.90
CA SER A 405 -0.96 -5.16 -16.18
C SER A 405 -2.31 -4.47 -16.04
N GLY A 406 -2.94 -4.55 -14.87
CA GLY A 406 -4.31 -4.06 -14.65
C GLY A 406 -5.35 -4.84 -15.43
N THR A 407 -4.98 -6.00 -16.00
CA THR A 407 -5.90 -6.91 -16.65
C THR A 407 -6.73 -7.59 -15.56
N PRO A 408 -8.07 -7.56 -15.60
CA PRO A 408 -8.86 -8.38 -14.69
C PRO A 408 -8.40 -9.83 -14.85
N LEU A 409 -8.19 -10.53 -13.76
CA LEU A 409 -7.77 -11.94 -13.74
C LEU A 409 -8.89 -12.85 -14.27
N ASN A 410 -9.31 -12.62 -15.50
CA ASN A 410 -10.18 -13.53 -16.26
C ASN A 410 -9.35 -14.50 -17.10
N ASP A 411 -8.00 -14.36 -17.10
CA ASP A 411 -7.13 -15.30 -17.79
C ASP A 411 -6.69 -16.41 -16.81
N PRO A 412 -7.25 -17.62 -16.93
CA PRO A 412 -6.90 -18.75 -16.07
C PRO A 412 -5.43 -19.17 -16.18
N ASP A 413 -4.75 -18.87 -17.30
CA ASP A 413 -3.35 -19.23 -17.51
C ASP A 413 -2.40 -18.30 -16.73
N LEU A 414 -2.73 -17.00 -16.63
CA LEU A 414 -2.01 -16.06 -15.77
C LEU A 414 -2.19 -16.37 -14.28
N VAL A 415 -3.39 -16.84 -13.90
CA VAL A 415 -3.67 -17.33 -12.54
C VAL A 415 -2.85 -18.59 -12.25
N ALA A 416 -2.85 -19.56 -13.17
CA ALA A 416 -2.08 -20.80 -13.04
C ALA A 416 -0.58 -20.53 -12.95
N TYR A 417 -0.06 -19.56 -13.72
CA TYR A 417 1.33 -19.16 -13.68
C TYR A 417 1.70 -18.52 -12.33
N ALA A 418 0.90 -17.59 -11.83
CA ALA A 418 1.12 -16.99 -10.51
C ALA A 418 1.13 -18.04 -9.36
N TYR A 419 0.43 -19.16 -9.55
CA TYR A 419 0.38 -20.29 -8.61
C TYR A 419 1.42 -21.38 -8.88
N SER A 420 2.05 -21.45 -10.06
CA SER A 420 3.06 -22.48 -10.38
C SER A 420 4.36 -22.31 -9.59
N PHE A 421 4.65 -21.11 -9.09
CA PHE A 421 5.78 -20.82 -8.20
C PHE A 421 5.50 -21.16 -6.72
N ALA A 422 4.33 -21.72 -6.40
CA ALA A 422 3.88 -22.02 -5.04
C ALA A 422 3.78 -23.52 -4.75
N ARG A 423 4.35 -24.39 -5.63
CA ARG A 423 4.43 -25.84 -5.41
C ARG A 423 5.84 -26.29 -5.20
#